data_9183bdf2509f5c996b5b8d43cb7a887f
#
_entry.id   9183bdf2509f5c996b5b8d43cb7a887f
#
_cell.length_a   1.000
_cell.length_b   1.000
_cell.length_c   1.000
_cell.angle_alpha   90.00
_cell.angle_beta   90.00
_cell.angle_gamma   90.00
#
_symmetry.space_group_name_H-M   'P 1'
#
loop_
_entity.id
_entity.type
_entity.pdbx_description
1 polymer ?
#
loop_
_entity_poly.entity_id
_entity_poly.type
_entity_poly.pdbx_seq_one_letter_code
_entity_poly.pdbx_strand_id
1 'polypeptide(L)'
;MSKLGCTCGHVIRDQADQLPYKGHLFKDQDKEVVLEGIASDVSLYIKSLLGEEKEEWIEQFPWLQGKEHSAVLWGIITQYCLKYPVNLYECRICGRLWVQQGVKSQEFLSYVPEHPGIGTMLQSEQYNRAD
;
A
#
# COMPACT_ATOMS: atom_id res chain seq x y z
N MET A 1 10.14 -1.24 8.05
CA MET A 1 11.55 -1.32 7.63
C MET A 1 11.97 0.00 7.02
N SER A 2 13.09 0.53 7.39
CA SER A 2 13.58 1.80 6.88
C SER A 2 14.69 1.64 5.83
N LYS A 3 15.29 0.48 5.71
CA LYS A 3 16.33 0.23 4.71
C LYS A 3 16.46 -1.26 4.40
N LEU A 4 16.88 -1.56 3.18
CA LEU A 4 17.09 -2.91 2.67
C LEU A 4 18.40 -2.94 1.90
N GLY A 5 19.32 -3.81 2.28
CA GLY A 5 20.60 -3.97 1.58
C GLY A 5 20.44 -4.84 0.35
N CYS A 6 20.77 -4.30 -0.82
CA CYS A 6 20.79 -5.07 -2.05
C CYS A 6 22.12 -5.84 -2.16
N THR A 7 22.10 -6.99 -2.83
CA THR A 7 23.31 -7.80 -3.03
C THR A 7 24.38 -7.10 -3.86
N CYS A 8 24.01 -6.07 -4.62
CA CYS A 8 24.97 -5.27 -5.38
C CYS A 8 25.75 -4.25 -4.50
N GLY A 9 25.39 -4.16 -3.23
CA GLY A 9 26.00 -3.21 -2.30
C GLY A 9 25.21 -1.93 -2.05
N HIS A 10 24.24 -1.64 -2.89
CA HIS A 10 23.37 -0.47 -2.70
C HIS A 10 22.42 -0.68 -1.52
N VAL A 11 22.17 0.36 -0.75
CA VAL A 11 21.17 0.34 0.33
C VAL A 11 19.92 1.07 -0.15
N ILE A 12 18.82 0.34 -0.21
CA ILE A 12 17.50 0.89 -0.57
C ILE A 12 16.88 1.46 0.70
N ARG A 13 16.54 2.73 0.70
CA ARG A 13 15.98 3.41 1.87
C ARG A 13 14.51 3.69 1.70
N ASP A 14 13.73 3.36 2.72
CA ASP A 14 12.29 3.62 2.77
C ASP A 14 12.04 4.58 3.95
N GLN A 15 12.34 5.85 3.75
CA GLN A 15 12.28 6.88 4.78
C GLN A 15 11.45 8.09 4.36
N ALA A 16 10.72 7.99 3.25
CA ALA A 16 9.88 9.06 2.74
C ALA A 16 8.69 8.47 2.00
N ASP A 17 7.70 9.32 1.72
CA ASP A 17 6.56 8.93 0.90
C ASP A 17 6.86 9.14 -0.58
N GLN A 18 6.08 8.46 -1.42
CA GLN A 18 6.14 8.64 -2.88
C GLN A 18 7.50 8.33 -3.49
N LEU A 19 8.13 7.28 -2.99
CA LEU A 19 9.43 6.85 -3.47
C LEU A 19 9.32 6.25 -4.89
N PRO A 20 10.17 6.69 -5.84
CA PRO A 20 10.10 6.20 -7.22
C PRO A 20 10.59 4.77 -7.40
N TYR A 21 11.11 4.15 -6.36
CA TYR A 21 11.61 2.77 -6.38
C TYR A 21 10.86 1.85 -5.43
N LYS A 22 9.68 2.29 -4.97
CA LYS A 22 8.82 1.49 -4.09
C LYS A 22 7.47 1.27 -4.74
N GLY A 23 6.90 0.11 -4.55
CA GLY A 23 5.56 -0.22 -5.00
C GLY A 23 4.86 -1.12 -4.01
N HIS A 24 3.60 -1.38 -4.28
CA HIS A 24 2.78 -2.28 -3.50
C HIS A 24 2.15 -3.30 -4.42
N LEU A 25 2.20 -4.57 -4.02
CA LEU A 25 1.61 -5.66 -4.78
C LEU A 25 0.36 -6.14 -4.07
N PHE A 26 -0.80 -6.00 -4.71
CA PHE A 26 -2.03 -6.66 -4.32
C PHE A 26 -2.14 -7.97 -5.08
N LYS A 27 -2.30 -9.07 -4.37
CA LYS A 27 -2.49 -10.36 -5.02
C LYS A 27 -3.88 -10.43 -5.63
N ASP A 28 -3.99 -11.06 -6.78
CA ASP A 28 -5.28 -11.18 -7.46
C ASP A 28 -6.33 -11.88 -6.59
N GLN A 29 -5.92 -12.84 -5.79
CA GLN A 29 -6.82 -13.55 -4.88
C GLN A 29 -7.36 -12.68 -3.75
N ASP A 30 -6.69 -11.58 -3.42
CA ASP A 30 -7.14 -10.67 -2.36
C ASP A 30 -8.03 -9.55 -2.90
N LYS A 31 -8.06 -9.35 -4.21
CA LYS A 31 -8.71 -8.21 -4.84
C LYS A 31 -10.19 -8.07 -4.47
N GLU A 32 -10.95 -9.15 -4.61
CA GLU A 32 -12.38 -9.08 -4.33
C GLU A 32 -12.66 -8.88 -2.84
N VAL A 33 -11.88 -9.53 -1.98
CA VAL A 33 -12.01 -9.35 -0.53
C VAL A 33 -11.80 -7.88 -0.15
N VAL A 34 -10.78 -7.26 -0.74
CA VAL A 34 -10.49 -5.83 -0.51
C VAL A 34 -11.63 -4.95 -0.99
N LEU A 35 -12.10 -5.15 -2.22
CA LEU A 35 -13.16 -4.33 -2.79
C LEU A 35 -14.49 -4.50 -2.05
N GLU A 36 -14.86 -5.72 -1.73
CA GLU A 36 -16.07 -6.00 -0.96
C GLU A 36 -15.99 -5.42 0.44
N GLY A 37 -14.84 -5.53 1.09
CA GLY A 37 -14.63 -4.98 2.41
C GLY A 37 -14.76 -3.46 2.42
N ILE A 38 -14.14 -2.78 1.47
CA ILE A 38 -14.25 -1.33 1.34
C ILE A 38 -15.69 -0.93 1.09
N ALA A 39 -16.37 -1.60 0.16
CA ALA A 39 -17.77 -1.28 -0.16
C ALA A 39 -18.69 -1.49 1.04
N SER A 40 -18.48 -2.57 1.79
CA SER A 40 -19.24 -2.87 3.00
C SER A 40 -19.03 -1.80 4.08
N ASP A 41 -17.78 -1.41 4.32
CA ASP A 41 -17.46 -0.41 5.34
C ASP A 41 -17.99 0.97 4.97
N VAL A 42 -17.92 1.34 3.70
CA VAL A 42 -18.49 2.59 3.20
C VAL A 42 -20.01 2.56 3.34
N SER A 43 -20.64 1.43 3.03
CA SER A 43 -22.09 1.27 3.20
C SER A 43 -22.51 1.45 4.65
N LEU A 44 -21.76 0.87 5.60
CA LEU A 44 -22.04 1.03 7.02
C LEU A 44 -21.93 2.51 7.43
N TYR A 45 -20.93 3.20 6.93
CA TYR A 45 -20.76 4.62 7.18
C TYR A 45 -21.97 5.43 6.67
N ILE A 46 -22.41 5.18 5.44
CA ILE A 46 -23.55 5.86 4.85
C ILE A 46 -24.80 5.61 5.67
N LYS A 47 -25.06 4.35 6.06
CA LYS A 47 -26.20 4.01 6.91
C LYS A 47 -26.16 4.75 8.24
N SER A 48 -24.98 4.90 8.83
CA SER A 48 -24.84 5.65 10.09
C SER A 48 -25.23 7.12 9.94
N LEU A 49 -24.94 7.72 8.78
CA LEU A 49 -25.32 9.10 8.49
C LEU A 49 -26.85 9.24 8.35
N LEU A 50 -27.53 8.18 7.95
CA LEU A 50 -28.98 8.13 7.82
C LEU A 50 -29.68 7.71 9.11
N GLY A 51 -28.92 7.51 10.18
CA GLY A 51 -29.46 7.12 11.47
C GLY A 51 -29.62 5.62 11.66
N GLU A 52 -29.09 4.81 10.74
CA GLU A 52 -29.14 3.35 10.80
C GLU A 52 -27.79 2.78 11.25
N GLU A 53 -27.85 1.71 12.04
CA GLU A 53 -26.64 0.96 12.44
C GLU A 53 -25.54 1.82 13.04
N LYS A 54 -25.92 2.89 13.74
CA LYS A 54 -24.95 3.82 14.36
C LYS A 54 -24.04 3.16 15.37
N GLU A 55 -24.59 2.27 16.19
CA GLU A 55 -23.84 1.58 17.24
C GLU A 55 -22.76 0.69 16.64
N GLU A 56 -23.12 -0.03 15.58
CA GLU A 56 -22.20 -0.90 14.87
C GLU A 56 -21.08 -0.09 14.22
N TRP A 57 -21.42 1.04 13.60
CA TRP A 57 -20.43 1.94 13.02
C TRP A 57 -19.42 2.43 14.06
N ILE A 58 -19.91 2.89 15.21
CA ILE A 58 -19.05 3.39 16.29
C ILE A 58 -18.17 2.28 16.85
N GLU A 59 -18.73 1.09 17.01
CA GLU A 59 -18.00 -0.06 17.54
C GLU A 59 -16.87 -0.52 16.62
N GLN A 60 -17.12 -0.55 15.33
CA GLN A 60 -16.12 -1.00 14.35
C GLN A 60 -15.08 0.06 14.04
N PHE A 61 -15.46 1.34 14.06
CA PHE A 61 -14.57 2.44 13.64
C PHE A 61 -14.53 3.56 14.68
N PRO A 62 -14.10 3.25 15.91
CA PRO A 62 -14.06 4.29 16.95
C PRO A 62 -13.10 5.43 16.62
N TRP A 63 -12.02 5.15 15.88
CA TRP A 63 -11.02 6.17 15.53
C TRP A 63 -11.47 7.12 14.44
N LEU A 64 -12.59 6.84 13.76
CA LEU A 64 -13.10 7.67 12.67
C LEU A 64 -14.24 8.58 13.09
N GLN A 65 -14.62 8.54 14.39
CA GLN A 65 -15.73 9.34 14.86
C GLN A 65 -15.39 10.84 14.88
N GLY A 66 -16.35 11.66 14.47
CA GLY A 66 -16.19 13.13 14.48
C GLY A 66 -15.32 13.70 13.38
N LYS A 67 -14.90 12.87 12.43
CA LYS A 67 -14.08 13.32 11.30
C LYS A 67 -14.94 13.74 10.12
N GLU A 68 -14.37 14.56 9.25
CA GLU A 68 -15.02 14.91 7.98
C GLU A 68 -15.20 13.68 7.10
N HIS A 69 -16.16 13.72 6.18
CA HIS A 69 -16.49 12.59 5.32
C HIS A 69 -15.28 12.09 4.53
N SER A 70 -14.50 13.00 3.95
CA SER A 70 -13.30 12.63 3.20
C SER A 70 -12.26 11.92 4.07
N ALA A 71 -12.09 12.37 5.30
CA ALA A 71 -11.17 11.74 6.25
C ALA A 71 -11.66 10.34 6.67
N VAL A 72 -12.97 10.17 6.82
CA VAL A 72 -13.57 8.86 7.12
C VAL A 72 -13.31 7.88 5.97
N LEU A 73 -13.59 8.29 4.74
CA LEU A 73 -13.37 7.44 3.57
C LEU A 73 -11.89 7.10 3.41
N TRP A 74 -11.01 8.08 3.60
CA TRP A 74 -9.58 7.87 3.58
C TRP A 74 -9.16 6.80 4.60
N GLY A 75 -9.68 6.91 5.83
CA GLY A 75 -9.38 5.95 6.89
C GLY A 75 -9.87 4.54 6.57
N ILE A 76 -11.07 4.41 6.01
CA ILE A 76 -11.61 3.11 5.60
C ILE A 76 -10.72 2.48 4.53
N ILE A 77 -10.38 3.23 3.49
CA ILE A 77 -9.60 2.72 2.37
C ILE A 77 -8.18 2.39 2.79
N THR A 78 -7.57 3.27 3.58
CA THR A 78 -6.17 3.14 4.00
C THR A 78 -5.92 1.84 4.77
N GLN A 79 -6.86 1.41 5.62
CA GLN A 79 -6.64 0.17 6.38
C GLN A 79 -6.48 -1.04 5.46
N TYR A 80 -7.18 -1.08 4.32
CA TYR A 80 -7.02 -2.15 3.33
C TYR A 80 -5.69 -2.03 2.59
N CYS A 81 -5.25 -0.81 2.31
CA CYS A 81 -3.97 -0.56 1.67
C CYS A 81 -2.77 -0.90 2.56
N LEU A 82 -2.97 -0.97 3.88
CA LEU A 82 -1.92 -1.37 4.83
C LEU A 82 -1.96 -2.86 5.16
N LYS A 83 -3.13 -3.48 5.07
CA LYS A 83 -3.33 -4.85 5.53
C LYS A 83 -3.00 -5.91 4.49
N TYR A 84 -3.29 -5.66 3.23
CA TYR A 84 -3.26 -6.70 2.21
C TYR A 84 -2.03 -6.71 1.30
N PRO A 85 -1.49 -5.56 0.84
CA PRO A 85 -0.39 -5.61 -0.11
C PRO A 85 0.94 -5.94 0.55
N VAL A 86 1.84 -6.49 -0.24
CA VAL A 86 3.25 -6.61 0.14
C VAL A 86 4.05 -5.51 -0.53
N ASN A 87 5.18 -5.15 0.05
CA ASN A 87 6.05 -4.11 -0.47
C ASN A 87 6.96 -4.65 -1.55
N LEU A 88 7.19 -3.83 -2.56
CA LEU A 88 8.18 -4.06 -3.61
C LEU A 88 9.20 -2.94 -3.56
N TYR A 89 10.46 -3.29 -3.72
CA TYR A 89 11.54 -2.32 -3.87
C TYR A 89 12.36 -2.65 -5.09
N GLU A 90 12.72 -1.64 -5.84
CA GLU A 90 13.57 -1.79 -7.00
C GLU A 90 14.94 -1.16 -6.71
N CYS A 91 16.02 -1.91 -6.92
CA CYS A 91 17.35 -1.34 -6.79
C CYS A 91 17.64 -0.47 -8.01
N ARG A 92 17.90 0.80 -7.78
CA ARG A 92 18.15 1.75 -8.86
C ARG A 92 19.52 1.56 -9.51
N ILE A 93 20.37 0.75 -8.91
CA ILE A 93 21.75 0.52 -9.39
C ILE A 93 21.79 -0.74 -10.27
N CYS A 94 21.25 -1.86 -9.78
CA CYS A 94 21.34 -3.13 -10.51
C CYS A 94 19.99 -3.62 -11.08
N GLY A 95 18.92 -2.95 -10.76
CA GLY A 95 17.59 -3.30 -11.29
C GLY A 95 16.89 -4.47 -10.62
N ARG A 96 17.49 -5.07 -9.57
CA ARG A 96 16.82 -6.16 -8.85
C ARG A 96 15.52 -5.68 -8.23
N LEU A 97 14.49 -6.51 -8.36
CA LEU A 97 13.23 -6.30 -7.69
C LEU A 97 13.22 -7.12 -6.41
N TRP A 98 13.00 -6.47 -5.28
CA TRP A 98 12.90 -7.11 -3.98
C TRP A 98 11.43 -7.18 -3.57
N VAL A 99 10.95 -8.39 -3.32
CA VAL A 99 9.54 -8.68 -3.02
C VAL A 99 9.43 -9.18 -1.59
N GLN A 100 8.65 -8.46 -0.78
CA GLN A 100 8.33 -8.87 0.59
C GLN A 100 7.56 -10.20 0.55
N GLN A 101 7.92 -11.13 1.41
CA GLN A 101 7.36 -12.48 1.38
C GLN A 101 6.04 -12.64 2.12
N GLY A 102 5.60 -11.62 2.82
CA GLY A 102 4.30 -11.56 3.49
C GLY A 102 4.11 -10.18 4.06
N VAL A 103 2.88 -9.79 4.36
CA VAL A 103 2.55 -8.42 4.76
C VAL A 103 3.34 -7.95 5.98
N LYS A 104 3.63 -8.84 6.91
CA LYS A 104 4.39 -8.53 8.13
C LYS A 104 5.77 -9.16 8.14
N SER A 105 6.18 -9.73 7.02
CA SER A 105 7.46 -10.41 6.93
C SER A 105 8.61 -9.43 6.84
N GLN A 106 9.73 -9.80 7.46
CA GLN A 106 10.99 -9.09 7.31
C GLN A 106 11.83 -9.71 6.19
N GLU A 107 11.36 -10.78 5.56
CA GLU A 107 12.07 -11.48 4.51
C GLU A 107 11.66 -10.97 3.14
N PHE A 108 12.66 -10.75 2.29
CA PHE A 108 12.48 -10.32 0.90
C PHE A 108 13.25 -11.27 -0.01
N LEU A 109 12.64 -11.61 -1.13
CA LEU A 109 13.32 -12.33 -2.21
C LEU A 109 13.58 -11.37 -3.37
N SER A 110 14.72 -11.52 -3.99
CA SER A 110 15.06 -10.67 -5.14
C SER A 110 14.94 -11.43 -6.46
N TYR A 111 14.61 -10.68 -7.50
CA TYR A 111 14.49 -11.18 -8.86
C TYR A 111 15.30 -10.27 -9.76
N VAL A 112 16.12 -10.88 -10.62
CA VAL A 112 17.01 -10.14 -11.51
C VAL A 112 16.28 -9.91 -12.84
N PRO A 113 16.27 -8.68 -13.38
CA PRO A 113 15.67 -8.46 -14.68
C PRO A 113 16.47 -9.17 -15.78
N GLU A 114 15.78 -9.65 -16.82
CA GLU A 114 16.46 -10.27 -17.96
C GLU A 114 17.38 -9.29 -18.68
N HIS A 115 17.00 -8.02 -18.70
CA HIS A 115 17.79 -6.98 -19.34
C HIS A 115 18.34 -6.06 -18.26
N PRO A 116 19.64 -6.11 -17.97
CA PRO A 116 20.24 -5.25 -16.96
C PRO A 116 20.20 -3.77 -17.36
N GLY A 117 20.31 -2.90 -16.36
CA GLY A 117 20.32 -1.45 -16.57
C GLY A 117 18.97 -0.77 -16.43
N ILE A 118 17.91 -1.54 -16.19
CA ILE A 118 16.60 -0.99 -15.85
C ILE A 118 16.64 -0.71 -14.34
N GLY A 119 16.06 0.35 -13.89
CA GLY A 119 16.02 0.68 -12.46
C GLY A 119 14.89 1.65 -12.18
N THR A 120 13.91 1.71 -13.10
CA THR A 120 12.85 2.71 -13.05
C THR A 120 11.46 2.11 -13.26
N MET A 121 11.32 0.78 -13.13
CA MET A 121 10.06 0.09 -13.38
C MET A 121 8.94 0.58 -12.45
N LEU A 122 9.28 0.86 -11.21
CA LEU A 122 8.29 1.30 -10.20
C LEU A 122 8.06 2.81 -10.19
N GLN A 123 8.78 3.54 -11.02
CA GLN A 123 8.57 4.97 -11.13
C GLN A 123 7.25 5.25 -11.85
N SER A 124 6.41 6.10 -11.26
CA SER A 124 5.11 6.40 -11.83
C SER A 124 5.23 7.21 -13.11
N GLU A 125 4.51 6.78 -14.13
CA GLU A 125 4.37 7.55 -15.37
C GLU A 125 3.48 8.78 -15.19
N GLN A 126 2.60 8.73 -14.19
CA GLN A 126 1.62 9.78 -13.92
C GLN A 126 2.13 10.81 -12.93
N TYR A 127 3.20 10.48 -12.20
CA TYR A 127 3.72 11.31 -11.13
C TYR A 127 4.73 12.29 -11.68
N ASN A 128 4.25 13.39 -12.23
CA ASN A 128 5.09 14.39 -12.85
C ASN A 128 5.60 15.40 -11.83
N ARG A 129 6.92 15.52 -11.72
CA ARG A 129 7.59 16.42 -10.79
C ARG A 129 8.40 17.48 -11.50
N ALA A 130 8.09 17.74 -12.75
CA ALA A 130 8.79 18.73 -13.54
C ALA A 130 8.51 20.17 -13.12
N ASP A 131 7.43 20.35 -12.40
CA ASP A 131 7.02 21.63 -11.84
C ASP A 131 7.82 22.05 -10.62
#